data_e6a57d0390ef93d6b09b701f971b0ab9
#
_entry.id   e6a57d0390ef93d6b09b701f971b0ab9
#
_cell.length_a   1.000
_cell.length_b   1.000
_cell.length_c   1.000
_cell.angle_alpha   90.00
_cell.angle_beta   90.00
_cell.angle_gamma   90.00
#
_symmetry.space_group_name_H-M   'P 1'
#
loop_
_entity.id
_entity.type
_entity.pdbx_description
1 polymer ?
#
loop_
_entity_poly.entity_id
_entity_poly.type
_entity_poly.pdbx_seq_one_letter_code
_entity_poly.pdbx_strand_id
1 'polypeptide(L)'
;MTNSALEKGQAFLAENGKKEGITTTVTGLQYKVHTEGTGKKPKATDTVKVHYRGTLLDGTEFDSSYARKEPIEFGLNQVIRGWTEGVQLMSEGSKYEFFIPSNLAYGTRGAGSDIGPDETLIFEVELLAVR
;
A
#
# COMPACT_ATOMS: atom_id res chain seq x y z
N MET A 1 21.32 -9.38 17.46
CA MET A 1 21.35 -9.26 16.01
C MET A 1 20.38 -8.20 15.53
N THR A 2 20.83 -7.33 14.69
CA THR A 2 19.96 -6.30 14.12
C THR A 2 19.03 -6.93 13.09
N ASN A 3 17.78 -6.46 13.07
CA ASN A 3 16.82 -6.87 12.05
C ASN A 3 17.03 -5.98 10.81
N SER A 4 17.75 -6.50 9.82
CA SER A 4 18.10 -5.72 8.65
C SER A 4 16.89 -5.30 7.81
N ALA A 5 15.81 -6.09 7.78
CA ALA A 5 14.61 -5.72 7.04
C ALA A 5 13.93 -4.50 7.68
N LEU A 6 13.81 -4.50 9.02
CA LEU A 6 13.24 -3.38 9.74
C LEU A 6 14.08 -2.12 9.56
N GLU A 7 15.39 -2.24 9.70
CA GLU A 7 16.31 -1.11 9.54
C GLU A 7 16.27 -0.54 8.12
N LYS A 8 16.28 -1.41 7.11
CA LYS A 8 16.19 -0.99 5.71
C LYS A 8 14.88 -0.28 5.44
N GLY A 9 13.78 -0.80 5.99
CA GLY A 9 12.47 -0.18 5.84
C GLY A 9 12.42 1.20 6.46
N GLN A 10 12.92 1.34 7.69
CA GLN A 10 12.95 2.62 8.39
C GLN A 10 13.81 3.64 7.66
N ALA A 11 14.98 3.22 7.18
CA ALA A 11 15.87 4.09 6.42
C ALA A 11 15.24 4.53 5.11
N PHE A 12 14.59 3.59 4.41
CA PHE A 12 13.89 3.90 3.17
C PHE A 12 12.80 4.95 3.39
N LEU A 13 11.96 4.74 4.41
CA LEU A 13 10.85 5.66 4.69
C LEU A 13 11.35 7.04 5.11
N ALA A 14 12.43 7.10 5.88
CA ALA A 14 13.01 8.37 6.28
C ALA A 14 13.46 9.19 5.07
N GLU A 15 14.12 8.56 4.11
CA GLU A 15 14.55 9.22 2.89
C GLU A 15 13.39 9.52 1.95
N ASN A 16 12.47 8.56 1.80
CA ASN A 16 11.32 8.71 0.91
C ASN A 16 10.41 9.85 1.34
N GLY A 17 10.23 10.03 2.65
CA GLY A 17 9.40 11.10 3.19
C GLY A 17 9.89 12.50 2.88
N LYS A 18 11.17 12.64 2.53
CA LYS A 18 11.75 13.92 2.15
C LYS A 18 11.57 14.26 0.67
N LYS A 19 11.16 13.30 -0.13
CA LYS A 19 11.00 13.49 -1.57
C LYS A 19 9.79 14.33 -1.87
N GLU A 20 9.88 15.12 -2.95
CA GLU A 20 8.76 15.91 -3.42
C GLU A 20 7.60 15.01 -3.84
N GLY A 21 6.39 15.38 -3.49
CA GLY A 21 5.19 14.62 -3.83
C GLY A 21 4.83 13.51 -2.86
N ILE A 22 5.68 13.25 -1.85
CA ILE A 22 5.39 12.23 -0.83
C ILE A 22 4.74 12.89 0.38
N THR A 23 3.61 12.34 0.80
CA THR A 23 2.92 12.76 2.03
C THR A 23 3.05 11.65 3.06
N THR A 24 3.36 12.00 4.29
CA THR A 24 3.43 11.06 5.42
C THR A 24 2.27 11.34 6.36
N THR A 25 1.48 10.30 6.68
CA THR A 25 0.36 10.43 7.60
C THR A 25 0.84 10.26 9.04
N VAL A 26 -0.07 10.53 10.01
CA VAL A 26 0.27 10.42 11.43
C VAL A 26 0.63 9.00 11.86
N THR A 27 0.17 7.99 11.13
CA THR A 27 0.49 6.58 11.42
C THR A 27 1.82 6.14 10.82
N GLY A 28 2.42 6.96 9.97
CA GLY A 28 3.66 6.64 9.29
C GLY A 28 3.47 6.12 7.88
N LEU A 29 2.22 5.96 7.42
CA LEU A 29 1.95 5.60 6.03
C LEU A 29 2.42 6.74 5.13
N GLN A 30 3.10 6.40 4.03
CA GLN A 30 3.49 7.39 3.02
C GLN A 30 2.78 7.09 1.72
N TYR A 31 2.48 8.14 0.96
CA TYR A 31 1.85 7.94 -0.34
C TYR A 31 2.21 9.04 -1.33
N LYS A 32 2.09 8.69 -2.59
CA LYS A 32 2.28 9.61 -3.70
C LYS A 32 1.08 9.50 -4.63
N VAL A 33 0.52 10.65 -5.02
CA VAL A 33 -0.61 10.71 -5.96
C VAL A 33 -0.06 10.71 -7.38
N HIS A 34 -0.37 9.67 -8.16
CA HIS A 34 -0.02 9.63 -9.58
C HIS A 34 -1.15 10.22 -10.42
N THR A 35 -2.38 9.86 -10.10
CA THR A 35 -3.57 10.38 -10.77
C THR A 35 -4.64 10.60 -9.71
N GLU A 36 -5.24 11.78 -9.68
CA GLU A 36 -6.34 12.05 -8.78
C GLU A 36 -7.65 11.88 -9.53
N GLY A 37 -8.49 10.96 -9.03
CA GLY A 37 -9.83 10.76 -9.59
C GLY A 37 -10.82 11.77 -9.05
N THR A 38 -12.03 11.71 -9.57
CA THR A 38 -13.10 12.65 -9.20
C THR A 38 -14.33 11.95 -8.64
N GLY A 39 -14.30 10.61 -8.54
CA GLY A 39 -15.44 9.86 -8.08
C GLY A 39 -15.55 9.79 -6.56
N LYS A 40 -16.26 8.79 -6.11
CA LYS A 40 -16.57 8.59 -4.70
C LYS A 40 -15.35 8.12 -3.91
N LYS A 41 -15.22 8.61 -2.67
CA LYS A 41 -14.21 8.11 -1.73
C LYS A 41 -14.82 7.00 -0.88
N PRO A 42 -14.10 5.90 -0.65
CA PRO A 42 -14.64 4.80 0.16
C PRO A 42 -14.54 5.09 1.66
N LYS A 43 -15.41 4.44 2.40
CA LYS A 43 -15.32 4.35 3.86
C LYS A 43 -14.73 3.00 4.23
N ALA A 44 -14.27 2.86 5.46
CA ALA A 44 -13.68 1.60 5.94
C ALA A 44 -14.62 0.40 5.80
N THR A 45 -15.92 0.65 5.80
CA THR A 45 -16.94 -0.42 5.68
C THR A 45 -17.34 -0.73 4.25
N ASP A 46 -16.81 0.01 3.28
CA ASP A 46 -17.16 -0.20 1.88
C ASP A 46 -16.36 -1.34 1.25
N THR A 47 -16.91 -1.89 0.16
CA THR A 47 -16.18 -2.80 -0.71
C THR A 47 -15.57 -1.99 -1.85
N VAL A 48 -14.33 -2.25 -2.18
CA VAL A 48 -13.62 -1.54 -3.25
C VAL A 48 -13.18 -2.51 -4.33
N LYS A 49 -13.14 -2.02 -5.56
CA LYS A 49 -12.61 -2.76 -6.72
C LYS A 49 -11.36 -2.03 -7.18
N VAL A 50 -10.25 -2.77 -7.24
CA VAL A 50 -8.94 -2.17 -7.52
C VAL A 50 -8.13 -3.02 -8.48
N HIS A 51 -7.19 -2.36 -9.18
CA HIS A 51 -5.99 -2.99 -9.71
C HIS A 51 -4.83 -2.57 -8.82
N TYR A 52 -3.87 -3.47 -8.62
CA TYR A 52 -2.73 -3.16 -7.78
C TYR A 52 -1.49 -3.99 -8.16
N ARG A 53 -0.34 -3.48 -7.73
CA ARG A 53 0.93 -4.19 -7.84
C ARG A 53 1.71 -3.95 -6.55
N GLY A 54 2.12 -5.03 -5.88
CA GLY A 54 2.89 -4.97 -4.65
C GLY A 54 4.31 -5.44 -4.85
N THR A 55 5.26 -4.69 -4.32
CA THR A 55 6.68 -5.03 -4.38
C THR A 55 7.34 -4.87 -3.02
N LEU A 56 8.45 -5.58 -2.84
CA LEU A 56 9.38 -5.35 -1.75
C LEU A 56 10.29 -4.17 -2.09
N LEU A 57 11.11 -3.74 -1.15
CA LEU A 57 12.02 -2.59 -1.37
C LEU A 57 13.05 -2.87 -2.47
N ASP A 58 13.41 -4.13 -2.69
CA ASP A 58 14.37 -4.50 -3.73
C ASP A 58 13.72 -4.59 -5.12
N GLY A 59 12.42 -4.30 -5.23
CA GLY A 59 11.70 -4.34 -6.49
C GLY A 59 11.07 -5.69 -6.81
N THR A 60 11.25 -6.70 -5.97
CA THR A 60 10.63 -8.00 -6.17
C THR A 60 9.11 -7.88 -6.08
N GLU A 61 8.41 -8.23 -7.15
CA GLU A 61 6.95 -8.24 -7.18
C GLU A 61 6.43 -9.49 -6.48
N PHE A 62 5.57 -9.31 -5.49
CA PHE A 62 5.01 -10.46 -4.76
C PHE A 62 3.54 -10.68 -5.13
N ASP A 63 2.87 -9.69 -5.70
CA ASP A 63 1.49 -9.83 -6.13
C ASP A 63 1.15 -8.73 -7.13
N SER A 64 0.27 -9.04 -8.11
CA SER A 64 -0.18 -8.06 -9.08
C SER A 64 -1.47 -8.50 -9.74
N SER A 65 -2.52 -7.69 -9.60
CA SER A 65 -3.76 -7.91 -10.33
C SER A 65 -3.58 -7.65 -11.82
N TYR A 66 -2.64 -6.75 -12.16
CA TYR A 66 -2.31 -6.48 -13.58
C TYR A 66 -1.74 -7.73 -14.25
N ALA A 67 -0.88 -8.48 -13.55
CA ALA A 67 -0.30 -9.70 -14.08
C ALA A 67 -1.37 -10.75 -14.35
N ARG A 68 -2.41 -10.80 -13.52
CA ARG A 68 -3.54 -11.71 -13.69
C ARG A 68 -4.57 -11.17 -14.69
N LYS A 69 -4.42 -9.91 -15.10
CA LYS A 69 -5.34 -9.19 -15.99
C LYS A 69 -6.77 -9.15 -15.46
N GLU A 70 -6.92 -9.12 -14.15
CA GLU A 70 -8.23 -9.16 -13.50
C GLU A 70 -8.20 -8.34 -12.22
N PRO A 71 -9.06 -7.30 -12.10
CA PRO A 71 -9.16 -6.54 -10.87
C PRO A 71 -9.74 -7.39 -9.75
N ILE A 72 -9.56 -6.96 -8.52
CA ILE A 72 -10.04 -7.68 -7.35
C ILE A 72 -10.97 -6.78 -6.52
N GLU A 73 -11.98 -7.39 -5.90
CA GLU A 73 -12.89 -6.70 -4.96
C GLU A 73 -12.68 -7.26 -3.57
N PHE A 74 -12.72 -6.38 -2.57
CA PHE A 74 -12.63 -6.80 -1.17
C PHE A 74 -13.17 -5.71 -0.25
N GLY A 75 -13.55 -6.13 0.98
CA GLY A 75 -13.94 -5.19 2.02
C GLY A 75 -12.72 -4.43 2.53
N LEU A 76 -12.82 -3.11 2.62
CA LEU A 76 -11.68 -2.28 2.96
C LEU A 76 -11.20 -2.51 4.39
N ASN A 77 -12.06 -2.99 5.28
CA ASN A 77 -11.69 -3.34 6.65
C ASN A 77 -11.16 -4.78 6.81
N GLN A 78 -10.96 -5.49 5.70
CA GLN A 78 -10.51 -6.90 5.70
C GLN A 78 -9.12 -7.06 5.11
N VAL A 79 -8.39 -5.98 4.96
CA VAL A 79 -7.05 -5.95 4.37
C VAL A 79 -6.06 -5.35 5.37
N ILE A 80 -4.78 -5.30 5.00
CA ILE A 80 -3.76 -4.73 5.89
C ILE A 80 -4.10 -3.27 6.21
N ARG A 81 -3.69 -2.82 7.40
CA ARG A 81 -4.06 -1.50 7.91
C ARG A 81 -3.63 -0.36 7.00
N GLY A 82 -2.46 -0.49 6.37
CA GLY A 82 -2.00 0.51 5.40
C GLY A 82 -2.96 0.72 4.24
N TRP A 83 -3.60 -0.35 3.78
CA TRP A 83 -4.62 -0.27 2.73
C TRP A 83 -5.93 0.31 3.28
N THR A 84 -6.37 -0.14 4.45
CA THR A 84 -7.59 0.38 5.06
C THR A 84 -7.50 1.90 5.22
N GLU A 85 -6.38 2.39 5.69
CA GLU A 85 -6.14 3.82 5.85
C GLU A 85 -5.97 4.51 4.49
N GLY A 86 -5.09 3.97 3.65
CA GLY A 86 -4.66 4.64 2.41
C GLY A 86 -5.74 4.74 1.36
N VAL A 87 -6.48 3.65 1.13
CA VAL A 87 -7.49 3.64 0.06
C VAL A 87 -8.64 4.60 0.37
N GLN A 88 -8.91 4.88 1.65
CA GLN A 88 -9.91 5.89 2.02
C GLN A 88 -9.53 7.31 1.59
N LEU A 89 -8.27 7.55 1.29
CA LEU A 89 -7.80 8.84 0.78
C LEU A 89 -8.03 9.00 -0.72
N MET A 90 -8.29 7.89 -1.42
CA MET A 90 -8.46 7.88 -2.88
C MET A 90 -9.91 8.11 -3.27
N SER A 91 -10.09 8.71 -4.45
CA SER A 91 -11.40 8.77 -5.12
C SER A 91 -11.42 7.76 -6.25
N GLU A 92 -12.61 7.30 -6.66
CA GLU A 92 -12.72 6.46 -7.86
C GLU A 92 -12.01 7.15 -9.03
N GLY A 93 -11.20 6.39 -9.74
CA GLY A 93 -10.39 6.90 -10.84
C GLY A 93 -8.98 7.31 -10.43
N SER A 94 -8.67 7.29 -9.13
CA SER A 94 -7.34 7.65 -8.65
C SER A 94 -6.35 6.51 -8.81
N LYS A 95 -5.08 6.87 -8.97
CA LYS A 95 -3.95 5.94 -8.89
C LYS A 95 -2.94 6.53 -7.94
N TYR A 96 -2.68 5.81 -6.84
CA TYR A 96 -1.75 6.21 -5.80
C TYR A 96 -0.67 5.16 -5.64
N GLU A 97 0.46 5.57 -5.12
CA GLU A 97 1.51 4.65 -4.70
C GLU A 97 1.66 4.78 -3.19
N PHE A 98 1.60 3.64 -2.48
CA PHE A 98 1.71 3.60 -1.03
C PHE A 98 3.00 2.95 -0.61
N PHE A 99 3.65 3.53 0.39
CA PHE A 99 4.86 3.01 1.01
C PHE A 99 4.49 2.68 2.44
N ILE A 100 4.35 1.39 2.74
CA ILE A 100 3.68 0.92 3.94
C ILE A 100 4.70 0.34 4.92
N PRO A 101 4.88 0.98 6.11
CA PRO A 101 5.75 0.39 7.11
C PRO A 101 5.19 -0.94 7.58
N SER A 102 6.06 -1.84 8.03
CA SER A 102 5.69 -3.20 8.37
C SER A 102 4.58 -3.30 9.42
N ASN A 103 4.54 -2.36 10.37
CA ASN A 103 3.50 -2.39 11.40
C ASN A 103 2.10 -2.07 10.87
N LEU A 104 2.00 -1.55 9.65
CA LEU A 104 0.72 -1.34 8.96
C LEU A 104 0.50 -2.38 7.86
N ALA A 105 1.39 -3.35 7.76
CA ALA A 105 1.33 -4.44 6.77
C ALA A 105 1.30 -5.78 7.52
N TYR A 106 2.28 -6.63 7.32
CA TYR A 106 2.27 -7.97 7.89
C TYR A 106 3.13 -8.12 9.15
N GLY A 107 3.76 -7.04 9.60
CA GLY A 107 4.47 -6.98 10.87
C GLY A 107 5.59 -8.01 10.99
N THR A 108 5.77 -8.51 12.20
CA THR A 108 6.83 -9.47 12.50
C THR A 108 6.55 -10.87 11.96
N ARG A 109 5.31 -11.15 11.55
CA ARG A 109 4.93 -12.47 11.00
C ARG A 109 5.35 -12.63 9.54
N GLY A 110 5.30 -11.54 8.78
CA GLY A 110 5.38 -11.65 7.34
C GLY A 110 4.15 -12.32 6.75
N ALA A 111 4.23 -12.74 5.49
CA ALA A 111 3.13 -13.41 4.81
C ALA A 111 3.68 -14.38 3.76
N GLY A 112 3.31 -15.64 3.86
CA GLY A 112 3.72 -16.67 2.93
C GLY A 112 5.25 -16.77 2.82
N SER A 113 5.72 -17.16 1.63
CA SER A 113 7.16 -17.25 1.37
C SER A 113 7.74 -15.98 0.77
N ASP A 114 6.88 -15.02 0.40
CA ASP A 114 7.32 -13.83 -0.33
C ASP A 114 7.62 -12.64 0.58
N ILE A 115 6.89 -12.51 1.70
CA ILE A 115 7.04 -11.38 2.61
C ILE A 115 7.58 -11.86 3.94
N GLY A 116 8.82 -11.52 4.21
CA GLY A 116 9.47 -11.86 5.49
C GLY A 116 9.03 -10.95 6.63
N PRO A 117 9.57 -11.20 7.84
CA PRO A 117 9.28 -10.34 8.98
C PRO A 117 9.77 -8.91 8.76
N ASP A 118 8.99 -7.94 9.24
CA ASP A 118 9.35 -6.52 9.30
C ASP A 118 9.63 -5.88 7.94
N GLU A 119 9.03 -6.40 6.87
CA GLU A 119 9.20 -5.86 5.53
C GLU A 119 8.31 -4.65 5.29
N THR A 120 8.91 -3.58 4.78
CA THR A 120 8.18 -2.41 4.25
C THR A 120 7.74 -2.75 2.84
N LEU A 121 6.50 -2.45 2.50
CA LEU A 121 5.92 -2.81 1.20
C LEU A 121 5.61 -1.56 0.38
N ILE A 122 5.69 -1.71 -0.94
CA ILE A 122 5.32 -0.66 -1.89
C ILE A 122 4.17 -1.19 -2.73
N PHE A 123 3.06 -0.46 -2.76
CA PHE A 123 1.90 -0.81 -3.57
C PHE A 123 1.52 0.33 -4.51
N GLU A 124 1.35 0.01 -5.78
CA GLU A 124 0.61 0.88 -6.69
C GLU A 124 -0.84 0.41 -6.64
N VAL A 125 -1.78 1.32 -6.45
CA VAL A 125 -3.20 0.99 -6.34
C VAL A 125 -4.01 1.93 -7.23
N GLU A 126 -4.83 1.33 -8.08
CA GLU A 126 -5.77 2.06 -8.92
C GLU A 126 -7.17 1.73 -8.43
N LEU A 127 -7.90 2.74 -7.94
CA LEU A 127 -9.25 2.54 -7.42
C LEU A 127 -10.25 2.64 -8.56
N LEU A 128 -10.88 1.53 -8.88
CA LEU A 128 -11.80 1.46 -10.02
C LEU A 128 -13.24 1.73 -9.63
N ALA A 129 -13.68 1.24 -8.47
CA ALA A 129 -15.06 1.40 -8.01
C ALA A 129 -15.17 1.29 -6.50
N VAL A 130 -16.16 2.01 -5.95
CA VAL A 130 -16.55 1.92 -4.54
C VAL A 130 -17.99 1.41 -4.51
N ARG A 131 -18.22 0.35 -3.73
CA ARG A 131 -19.54 -0.30 -3.71
C ARG A 131 -20.23 -0.21 -2.37
#